data_acf756066f988f57fe5400369c0ddd4b
#
_entry.id   acf756066f988f57fe5400369c0ddd4b
#
_cell.length_a   1.000
_cell.length_b   1.000
_cell.length_c   1.000
_cell.angle_alpha   90.00
_cell.angle_beta   90.00
_cell.angle_gamma   90.00
#
_symmetry.space_group_name_H-M   'P 1'
#
loop_
_entity.id
_entity.type
_entity.pdbx_description
1 polymer ?
#
loop_
_entity_poly.entity_id
_entity_poly.type
_entity_poly.pdbx_seq_one_letter_code
_entity_poly.pdbx_strand_id
1 'polypeptide(L)'
;MVPNFKYIRKSFVFFFFVLVCSFLFSCKTLPPSKLNISRNLTDSGILSSKQLTKYFLSQNPQADKKQIKQLAQYYIVEANTEGINSDVAFAQMCLETGYLRFGNLVTPEMHNYCGLGAIDKDHPGEVFETELLGVRAHIQHLHAYGTTEEFTLTNELIDKRYKWVLPRGKAPTIFELAGTWAADKEYGKKLDKILTKMEELN
;
A
#
# COMPACT_ATOMS: atom_id res chain seq x y z
N MET A 1 21.90 102.06 10.58
CA MET A 1 20.55 101.70 11.07
C MET A 1 20.04 100.60 10.22
N VAL A 2 20.12 99.34 10.67
CA VAL A 2 19.75 98.16 9.90
C VAL A 2 18.70 97.36 10.70
N PRO A 3 17.52 97.06 10.19
CA PRO A 3 16.55 96.27 10.93
C PRO A 3 16.81 94.77 10.79
N ASN A 4 16.72 94.11 11.94
CA ASN A 4 16.82 92.66 12.11
C ASN A 4 15.62 91.93 11.49
N PHE A 5 15.90 91.00 10.56
CA PHE A 5 14.90 90.05 10.07
C PHE A 5 15.00 88.77 10.88
N LYS A 6 14.00 88.49 11.69
CA LYS A 6 13.82 87.17 12.37
C LYS A 6 13.26 86.16 11.38
N TYR A 7 14.06 85.16 11.08
CA TYR A 7 13.59 83.97 10.32
C TYR A 7 12.74 83.10 11.22
N ILE A 8 11.49 82.95 10.84
CA ILE A 8 10.59 81.95 11.42
C ILE A 8 10.82 80.65 10.67
N ARG A 9 11.42 79.68 11.34
CA ARG A 9 11.55 78.33 10.84
C ARG A 9 10.21 77.60 11.02
N LYS A 10 9.46 77.38 9.94
CA LYS A 10 8.33 76.44 9.93
C LYS A 10 8.87 75.01 9.80
N SER A 11 8.79 74.23 10.89
CA SER A 11 9.04 72.78 10.84
C SER A 11 7.88 72.14 10.14
N PHE A 12 8.13 71.59 8.94
CA PHE A 12 7.22 70.69 8.25
C PHE A 12 7.45 69.29 8.83
N VAL A 13 6.51 68.86 9.67
CA VAL A 13 6.46 67.47 10.11
C VAL A 13 5.84 66.63 8.98
N PHE A 14 6.69 65.92 8.26
CA PHE A 14 6.25 64.92 7.24
C PHE A 14 5.78 63.68 7.97
N PHE A 15 4.45 63.48 8.09
CA PHE A 15 3.86 62.22 8.56
C PHE A 15 3.96 61.17 7.43
N PHE A 16 4.95 60.32 7.54
CA PHE A 16 5.08 59.15 6.64
C PHE A 16 4.10 58.08 7.11
N PHE A 17 2.92 58.02 6.48
CA PHE A 17 1.96 56.94 6.68
C PHE A 17 2.48 55.69 5.95
N VAL A 18 3.19 54.81 6.68
CA VAL A 18 3.57 53.49 6.18
C VAL A 18 2.32 52.64 6.19
N LEU A 19 1.69 52.51 5.03
CA LEU A 19 0.60 51.57 4.78
C LEU A 19 1.21 50.16 4.72
N VAL A 20 1.27 49.46 5.87
CA VAL A 20 1.65 48.03 5.90
C VAL A 20 0.47 47.22 5.34
N CYS A 21 0.49 46.98 4.03
CA CYS A 21 -0.38 45.98 3.41
C CYS A 21 0.02 44.62 3.91
N SER A 22 -0.62 44.15 4.98
CA SER A 22 -0.57 42.73 5.43
C SER A 22 -1.25 41.87 4.38
N PHE A 23 -0.50 41.38 3.40
CA PHE A 23 -0.94 40.28 2.55
C PHE A 23 -1.05 39.04 3.44
N LEU A 24 -2.24 38.84 3.99
CA LEU A 24 -2.60 37.54 4.55
C LEU A 24 -2.64 36.53 3.35
N PHE A 25 -1.52 35.91 3.06
CA PHE A 25 -1.50 34.71 2.27
C PHE A 25 -2.28 33.67 3.05
N SER A 26 -3.59 33.62 2.81
CA SER A 26 -4.41 32.47 3.20
C SER A 26 -3.93 31.28 2.38
N CYS A 27 -2.99 30.53 2.96
CA CYS A 27 -2.61 29.23 2.43
C CYS A 27 -3.87 28.35 2.54
N LYS A 28 -4.72 28.37 1.52
CA LYS A 28 -5.77 27.35 1.37
C LYS A 28 -5.02 26.02 1.21
N THR A 29 -4.86 25.30 2.31
CA THR A 29 -4.49 23.88 2.26
C THR A 29 -5.57 23.21 1.42
N LEU A 30 -5.20 22.80 0.20
CA LEU A 30 -6.06 21.93 -0.59
C LEU A 30 -6.39 20.71 0.28
N PRO A 31 -7.66 20.26 0.29
CA PRO A 31 -8.00 19.03 0.98
C PRO A 31 -7.04 17.93 0.47
N PRO A 32 -6.53 17.07 1.36
CA PRO A 32 -5.65 15.99 0.95
C PRO A 32 -6.34 15.23 -0.19
N SER A 33 -5.63 15.05 -1.29
CA SER A 33 -6.14 14.26 -2.41
C SER A 33 -6.48 12.87 -1.86
N LYS A 34 -7.72 12.43 -2.06
CA LYS A 34 -8.13 11.10 -1.64
C LYS A 34 -7.20 10.09 -2.32
N LEU A 35 -6.55 9.24 -1.54
CA LEU A 35 -5.76 8.15 -2.07
C LEU A 35 -6.67 7.26 -2.92
N ASN A 36 -6.19 6.86 -4.08
CA ASN A 36 -6.89 5.96 -4.98
C ASN A 36 -5.95 4.80 -5.32
N ILE A 37 -6.08 3.71 -4.59
CA ILE A 37 -5.29 2.50 -4.80
C ILE A 37 -5.84 1.78 -6.04
N SER A 38 -4.97 1.41 -6.97
CA SER A 38 -5.38 0.63 -8.14
C SER A 38 -5.87 -0.78 -7.74
N ARG A 39 -6.87 -1.26 -8.46
CA ARG A 39 -7.39 -2.64 -8.34
C ARG A 39 -6.74 -3.60 -9.34
N ASN A 40 -5.83 -3.14 -10.17
CA ASN A 40 -5.05 -3.97 -11.08
C ASN A 40 -3.92 -4.69 -10.32
N LEU A 41 -3.63 -5.93 -10.72
CA LEU A 41 -2.55 -6.70 -10.11
C LEU A 41 -1.16 -6.20 -10.53
N THR A 42 -1.04 -5.62 -11.72
CA THR A 42 0.24 -5.20 -12.33
C THR A 42 0.55 -3.72 -12.22
N ASP A 43 -0.30 -2.94 -11.55
CA ASP A 43 0.01 -1.55 -11.26
C ASP A 43 0.96 -1.44 -10.04
N SER A 44 1.58 -0.27 -9.87
CA SER A 44 2.41 -0.03 -8.68
C SER A 44 1.56 0.23 -7.45
N GLY A 45 1.94 -0.36 -6.32
CA GLY A 45 1.40 0.03 -5.01
C GLY A 45 1.88 1.43 -4.62
N ILE A 46 1.05 2.17 -3.89
CA ILE A 46 1.29 3.57 -3.52
C ILE A 46 1.47 3.77 -2.00
N LEU A 47 1.15 2.76 -1.20
CA LEU A 47 1.25 2.86 0.24
C LEU A 47 2.66 2.55 0.74
N SER A 48 3.13 3.36 1.68
CA SER A 48 4.38 3.10 2.41
C SER A 48 4.19 1.97 3.42
N SER A 49 5.29 1.34 3.85
CA SER A 49 5.26 0.33 4.91
C SER A 49 4.65 0.85 6.22
N LYS A 50 4.80 2.15 6.51
CA LYS A 50 4.16 2.80 7.67
C LYS A 50 2.62 2.81 7.54
N GLN A 51 2.11 3.11 6.36
CA GLN A 51 0.66 3.16 6.09
C GLN A 51 0.04 1.76 6.10
N LEU A 52 0.68 0.78 5.45
CA LEU A 52 0.27 -0.63 5.50
C LEU A 52 0.27 -1.16 6.95
N THR A 53 1.33 -0.87 7.73
CA THR A 53 1.42 -1.25 9.14
C THR A 53 0.30 -0.61 9.96
N LYS A 54 0.04 0.69 9.77
CA LYS A 54 -1.04 1.42 10.45
C LYS A 54 -2.40 0.77 10.20
N TYR A 55 -2.67 0.46 8.92
CA TYR A 55 -3.90 -0.23 8.54
C TYR A 55 -4.00 -1.60 9.21
N PHE A 56 -2.96 -2.45 9.09
CA PHE A 56 -2.97 -3.78 9.66
C PHE A 56 -3.25 -3.76 11.17
N LEU A 57 -2.55 -2.91 11.93
CA LEU A 57 -2.73 -2.79 13.38
C LEU A 57 -4.09 -2.22 13.78
N SER A 58 -4.77 -1.47 12.91
CA SER A 58 -6.16 -1.07 13.15
C SER A 58 -7.13 -2.26 13.14
N GLN A 59 -6.78 -3.34 12.41
CA GLN A 59 -7.56 -4.56 12.31
C GLN A 59 -7.11 -5.65 13.30
N ASN A 60 -5.82 -5.72 13.63
CA ASN A 60 -5.25 -6.62 14.63
C ASN A 60 -4.27 -5.86 15.55
N PRO A 61 -4.77 -5.18 16.59
CA PRO A 61 -3.94 -4.41 17.54
C PRO A 61 -2.95 -5.24 18.36
N GLN A 62 -3.16 -6.56 18.45
CA GLN A 62 -2.31 -7.47 19.21
C GLN A 62 -1.11 -8.00 18.42
N ALA A 63 -1.06 -7.76 17.11
CA ALA A 63 0.04 -8.21 16.28
C ALA A 63 1.36 -7.48 16.61
N ASP A 64 2.49 -8.17 16.44
CA ASP A 64 3.80 -7.55 16.62
C ASP A 64 4.05 -6.49 15.54
N LYS A 65 4.07 -5.25 15.96
CA LYS A 65 4.30 -4.09 15.08
C LYS A 65 5.59 -4.19 14.28
N LYS A 66 6.65 -4.76 14.86
CA LYS A 66 7.95 -4.89 14.18
C LYS A 66 7.84 -5.91 13.05
N GLN A 67 7.21 -7.04 13.31
CA GLN A 67 6.93 -8.06 12.29
C GLN A 67 6.06 -7.50 11.16
N ILE A 68 4.96 -6.82 11.47
CA ILE A 68 4.07 -6.26 10.44
C ILE A 68 4.79 -5.23 9.57
N LYS A 69 5.63 -4.37 10.19
CA LYS A 69 6.44 -3.41 9.43
C LYS A 69 7.43 -4.10 8.49
N GLN A 70 8.03 -5.20 8.94
CA GLN A 70 8.97 -5.98 8.13
C GLN A 70 8.26 -6.69 6.98
N LEU A 71 7.12 -7.32 7.24
CA LEU A 71 6.28 -7.93 6.19
C LEU A 71 5.83 -6.90 5.15
N ALA A 72 5.33 -5.74 5.59
CA ALA A 72 4.95 -4.66 4.68
C ALA A 72 6.13 -4.22 3.79
N GLN A 73 7.36 -4.18 4.34
CA GLN A 73 8.55 -3.87 3.57
C GLN A 73 8.87 -4.97 2.55
N TYR A 74 8.75 -6.24 2.92
CA TYR A 74 8.95 -7.36 2.00
C TYR A 74 7.94 -7.31 0.86
N TYR A 75 6.65 -7.10 1.15
CA TYR A 75 5.61 -6.97 0.12
C TYR A 75 5.92 -5.84 -0.87
N ILE A 76 6.36 -4.67 -0.39
CA ILE A 76 6.71 -3.53 -1.26
C ILE A 76 7.90 -3.89 -2.16
N VAL A 77 8.96 -4.46 -1.59
CA VAL A 77 10.19 -4.75 -2.36
C VAL A 77 9.95 -5.87 -3.38
N GLU A 78 9.39 -6.99 -2.96
CA GLU A 78 9.15 -8.14 -3.85
C GLU A 78 8.13 -7.80 -4.94
N ALA A 79 7.05 -7.09 -4.59
CA ALA A 79 6.04 -6.67 -5.57
C ALA A 79 6.61 -5.69 -6.61
N ASN A 80 7.37 -4.68 -6.18
CA ASN A 80 8.02 -3.75 -7.10
C ASN A 80 9.02 -4.45 -8.04
N THR A 81 9.73 -5.46 -7.54
CA THR A 81 10.69 -6.22 -8.34
C THR A 81 10.01 -7.01 -9.45
N GLU A 82 8.83 -7.56 -9.17
CA GLU A 82 8.09 -8.40 -10.13
C GLU A 82 6.97 -7.63 -10.88
N GLY A 83 6.86 -6.31 -10.70
CA GLY A 83 5.85 -5.49 -11.36
C GLY A 83 4.42 -5.77 -10.86
N ILE A 84 4.27 -6.12 -9.59
CA ILE A 84 2.99 -6.42 -8.94
C ILE A 84 2.61 -5.31 -7.97
N ASN A 85 1.31 -5.09 -7.80
CA ASN A 85 0.75 -4.11 -6.88
C ASN A 85 0.89 -4.57 -5.42
N SER A 86 1.82 -3.95 -4.69
CA SER A 86 2.09 -4.29 -3.29
C SER A 86 0.89 -4.07 -2.37
N ASP A 87 0.04 -3.09 -2.66
CA ASP A 87 -1.14 -2.79 -1.84
C ASP A 87 -2.19 -3.90 -1.98
N VAL A 88 -2.39 -4.40 -3.20
CA VAL A 88 -3.25 -5.55 -3.49
C VAL A 88 -2.71 -6.81 -2.82
N ALA A 89 -1.42 -7.10 -2.99
CA ALA A 89 -0.80 -8.29 -2.42
C ALA A 89 -0.86 -8.27 -0.87
N PHE A 90 -0.62 -7.12 -0.25
CA PHE A 90 -0.73 -6.98 1.20
C PHE A 90 -2.19 -7.09 1.68
N ALA A 91 -3.16 -6.53 0.94
CA ALA A 91 -4.58 -6.69 1.23
C ALA A 91 -5.00 -8.16 1.15
N GLN A 92 -4.48 -8.89 0.16
CA GLN A 92 -4.75 -10.32 0.02
C GLN A 92 -4.17 -11.13 1.19
N MET A 93 -2.93 -10.86 1.60
CA MET A 93 -2.35 -11.47 2.79
C MET A 93 -3.22 -11.23 4.03
N CYS A 94 -3.71 -10.01 4.23
CA CYS A 94 -4.62 -9.70 5.33
C CYS A 94 -5.89 -10.55 5.30
N LEU A 95 -6.47 -10.74 4.11
CA LEU A 95 -7.68 -11.54 3.92
C LEU A 95 -7.42 -13.03 4.18
N GLU A 96 -6.38 -13.61 3.53
CA GLU A 96 -6.07 -15.03 3.57
C GLU A 96 -5.64 -15.53 4.95
N THR A 97 -4.92 -14.70 5.71
CA THR A 97 -4.43 -15.06 7.05
C THR A 97 -5.33 -14.57 8.18
N GLY A 98 -6.44 -13.89 7.86
CA GLY A 98 -7.26 -13.23 8.87
C GLY A 98 -6.45 -12.22 9.70
N TYR A 99 -5.61 -11.43 9.05
CA TYR A 99 -4.66 -10.49 9.68
C TYR A 99 -3.68 -11.22 10.61
N LEU A 100 -3.03 -12.26 10.11
CA LEU A 100 -2.07 -13.15 10.81
C LEU A 100 -2.63 -13.84 12.07
N ARG A 101 -3.96 -13.98 12.15
CA ARG A 101 -4.56 -14.84 13.18
C ARG A 101 -4.53 -16.30 12.79
N PHE A 102 -4.42 -16.56 11.50
CA PHE A 102 -4.49 -17.90 10.94
C PHE A 102 -5.78 -18.64 11.37
N GLY A 103 -5.71 -19.94 11.69
CA GLY A 103 -6.88 -20.65 12.24
C GLY A 103 -7.47 -21.68 11.29
N ASN A 104 -6.89 -21.83 10.09
CA ASN A 104 -7.20 -22.88 9.15
C ASN A 104 -6.03 -23.88 9.03
N LEU A 105 -5.77 -24.39 7.82
CA LEU A 105 -4.71 -25.36 7.56
C LEU A 105 -3.30 -24.79 7.68
N VAL A 106 -3.14 -23.52 7.28
CA VAL A 106 -1.86 -22.81 7.33
C VAL A 106 -1.59 -22.27 8.73
N THR A 107 -0.37 -22.49 9.23
CA THR A 107 0.10 -21.95 10.51
C THR A 107 1.15 -20.85 10.34
N PRO A 108 1.43 -20.03 11.38
CA PRO A 108 2.45 -19.00 11.31
C PRO A 108 3.83 -19.49 10.88
N GLU A 109 4.24 -20.67 11.35
CA GLU A 109 5.55 -21.28 11.10
C GLU A 109 5.77 -21.69 9.64
N MET A 110 4.69 -21.81 8.87
CA MET A 110 4.76 -22.15 7.45
C MET A 110 5.17 -20.97 6.57
N HIS A 111 5.12 -19.75 7.09
CA HIS A 111 5.35 -18.50 6.34
C HIS A 111 4.55 -18.40 5.04
N ASN A 112 3.40 -19.08 4.98
CA ASN A 112 2.52 -19.13 3.81
C ASN A 112 1.40 -18.10 3.96
N TYR A 113 1.54 -16.98 3.30
CA TYR A 113 0.67 -15.82 3.52
C TYR A 113 -0.56 -15.76 2.61
N CYS A 114 -0.74 -16.75 1.75
CA CYS A 114 -1.86 -16.78 0.80
C CYS A 114 -2.49 -18.16 0.59
N GLY A 115 -2.16 -19.11 1.48
CA GLY A 115 -2.73 -20.45 1.43
C GLY A 115 -2.24 -21.30 0.26
N LEU A 116 -1.06 -21.01 -0.30
CA LEU A 116 -0.50 -21.79 -1.41
C LEU A 116 -0.47 -23.29 -1.09
N GLY A 117 -1.14 -24.09 -1.93
CA GLY A 117 -1.16 -25.54 -1.81
C GLY A 117 -2.04 -26.10 -0.68
N ALA A 118 -2.71 -25.25 0.10
CA ALA A 118 -3.60 -25.70 1.16
C ALA A 118 -4.90 -26.26 0.57
N ILE A 119 -5.18 -27.53 0.82
CA ILE A 119 -6.34 -28.27 0.31
C ILE A 119 -7.12 -28.88 1.46
N ASP A 120 -6.45 -29.68 2.29
CA ASP A 120 -7.01 -30.43 3.42
C ASP A 120 -5.92 -30.67 4.48
N LYS A 121 -6.24 -31.49 5.51
CA LYS A 121 -5.30 -31.80 6.61
C LYS A 121 -4.06 -32.57 6.16
N ASP A 122 -4.15 -33.35 5.09
CA ASP A 122 -3.05 -34.10 4.53
C ASP A 122 -2.19 -33.26 3.58
N HIS A 123 -2.77 -32.15 3.10
CA HIS A 123 -2.15 -31.16 2.23
C HIS A 123 -2.36 -29.76 2.83
N PRO A 124 -1.67 -29.44 3.94
CA PRO A 124 -1.90 -28.19 4.69
C PRO A 124 -1.39 -26.94 3.98
N GLY A 125 -0.62 -27.10 2.92
CA GLY A 125 -0.05 -26.01 2.13
C GLY A 125 1.48 -26.06 2.06
N GLU A 126 2.04 -25.18 1.23
CA GLU A 126 3.49 -25.02 1.11
C GLU A 126 4.09 -24.39 2.38
N VAL A 127 5.32 -24.83 2.69
CA VAL A 127 6.13 -24.30 3.79
C VAL A 127 7.33 -23.56 3.21
N PHE A 128 7.56 -22.33 3.65
CA PHE A 128 8.69 -21.51 3.24
C PHE A 128 9.66 -21.31 4.42
N GLU A 129 10.95 -21.31 4.11
CA GLU A 129 12.01 -21.23 5.15
C GLU A 129 11.97 -19.91 5.92
N THR A 130 11.59 -18.81 5.25
CA THR A 130 11.54 -17.47 5.83
C THR A 130 10.30 -16.70 5.39
N GLU A 131 9.93 -15.66 6.17
CA GLU A 131 8.88 -14.73 5.80
C GLU A 131 9.09 -14.10 4.42
N LEU A 132 10.36 -13.74 4.09
CA LEU A 132 10.70 -13.17 2.79
C LEU A 132 10.37 -14.14 1.65
N LEU A 133 10.74 -15.41 1.78
CA LEU A 133 10.47 -16.42 0.75
C LEU A 133 8.99 -16.72 0.60
N GLY A 134 8.24 -16.69 1.71
CA GLY A 134 6.78 -16.82 1.67
C GLY A 134 6.10 -15.64 0.96
N VAL A 135 6.58 -14.42 1.22
CA VAL A 135 6.10 -13.22 0.50
C VAL A 135 6.47 -13.30 -0.98
N ARG A 136 7.71 -13.68 -1.31
CA ARG A 136 8.15 -13.86 -2.72
C ARG A 136 7.27 -14.87 -3.46
N ALA A 137 7.01 -16.03 -2.86
CA ALA A 137 6.14 -17.04 -3.48
C ALA A 137 4.73 -16.50 -3.72
N HIS A 138 4.16 -15.74 -2.78
CA HIS A 138 2.87 -15.09 -2.95
C HIS A 138 2.88 -14.09 -4.13
N ILE A 139 3.88 -13.21 -4.20
CA ILE A 139 4.03 -12.23 -5.29
C ILE A 139 4.19 -12.94 -6.64
N GLN A 140 5.01 -13.99 -6.71
CA GLN A 140 5.19 -14.80 -7.93
C GLN A 140 3.89 -15.46 -8.37
N HIS A 141 3.09 -15.95 -7.42
CA HIS A 141 1.78 -16.53 -7.76
C HIS A 141 0.84 -15.46 -8.32
N LEU A 142 0.77 -14.26 -7.71
CA LEU A 142 0.03 -13.13 -8.26
C LEU A 142 0.54 -12.70 -9.63
N HIS A 143 1.86 -12.74 -9.86
CA HIS A 143 2.45 -12.46 -11.16
C HIS A 143 1.92 -13.43 -12.22
N ALA A 144 1.79 -14.71 -11.92
CA ALA A 144 1.21 -15.67 -12.85
C ALA A 144 -0.28 -15.39 -13.15
N TYR A 145 -1.03 -14.86 -12.19
CA TYR A 145 -2.44 -14.45 -12.40
C TYR A 145 -2.59 -13.16 -13.19
N GLY A 146 -1.71 -12.18 -12.95
CA GLY A 146 -1.83 -10.82 -13.50
C GLY A 146 -1.11 -10.60 -14.83
N THR A 147 -0.12 -11.47 -15.19
CA THR A 147 0.74 -11.26 -16.37
C THR A 147 0.65 -12.41 -17.36
N THR A 148 0.81 -12.10 -18.64
CA THR A 148 0.91 -13.08 -19.73
C THR A 148 2.30 -13.74 -19.78
N GLU A 149 2.50 -14.75 -20.67
CA GLU A 149 3.71 -15.56 -20.70
C GLU A 149 4.98 -14.79 -21.12
N GLU A 150 4.82 -13.68 -21.81
CA GLU A 150 5.93 -12.81 -22.21
C GLU A 150 6.62 -12.11 -21.02
N PHE A 151 5.93 -11.97 -19.90
CA PHE A 151 6.51 -11.40 -18.68
C PHE A 151 7.17 -12.51 -17.84
N THR A 152 8.47 -12.34 -17.59
CA THR A 152 9.27 -13.29 -16.81
C THR A 152 9.56 -12.74 -15.43
N LEU A 153 9.79 -13.64 -14.49
CA LEU A 153 10.21 -13.27 -13.13
C LEU A 153 11.62 -12.70 -13.12
N THR A 154 11.84 -11.73 -12.26
CA THR A 154 13.17 -11.14 -12.00
C THR A 154 13.92 -11.93 -10.92
N ASN A 155 13.22 -12.32 -9.85
CA ASN A 155 13.78 -13.13 -8.78
C ASN A 155 13.74 -14.62 -9.09
N GLU A 156 14.60 -15.40 -8.42
CA GLU A 156 14.55 -16.86 -8.45
C GLU A 156 13.14 -17.35 -8.10
N LEU A 157 12.66 -18.36 -8.86
CA LEU A 157 11.34 -18.96 -8.69
C LEU A 157 11.27 -19.76 -7.39
N ILE A 158 10.46 -19.31 -6.45
CA ILE A 158 10.16 -19.97 -5.17
C ILE A 158 8.77 -20.64 -5.20
N ASP A 159 7.81 -20.04 -5.91
CA ASP A 159 6.46 -20.58 -6.04
C ASP A 159 6.44 -21.84 -6.91
N LYS A 160 6.39 -23.00 -6.28
CA LYS A 160 6.32 -24.30 -6.98
C LYS A 160 5.06 -24.46 -7.83
N ARG A 161 4.03 -23.67 -7.58
CA ARG A 161 2.73 -23.72 -8.26
C ARG A 161 2.60 -22.73 -9.40
N TYR A 162 3.57 -21.83 -9.59
CA TYR A 162 3.59 -20.79 -10.61
C TYR A 162 3.18 -21.30 -12.00
N LYS A 163 3.78 -22.41 -12.44
CA LYS A 163 3.53 -23.02 -13.77
C LYS A 163 2.14 -23.62 -13.93
N TRP A 164 1.39 -23.79 -12.85
CA TRP A 164 0.05 -24.38 -12.90
C TRP A 164 -1.06 -23.35 -13.03
N VAL A 165 -0.72 -22.07 -12.97
CA VAL A 165 -1.66 -20.98 -13.24
C VAL A 165 -1.83 -20.85 -14.76
N LEU A 166 -2.88 -21.46 -15.30
CA LEU A 166 -3.17 -21.46 -16.72
C LEU A 166 -4.64 -21.07 -17.00
N PRO A 167 -4.92 -20.30 -18.07
CA PRO A 167 -3.93 -19.50 -18.78
C PRO A 167 -3.31 -18.44 -17.86
N ARG A 168 -2.08 -18.03 -18.16
CA ARG A 168 -1.46 -16.90 -17.48
C ARG A 168 -2.20 -15.61 -17.81
N GLY A 169 -2.18 -14.64 -16.87
CA GLY A 169 -2.88 -13.36 -17.05
C GLY A 169 -4.41 -13.44 -16.94
N LYS A 170 -4.94 -14.54 -16.39
CA LYS A 170 -6.40 -14.77 -16.29
C LYS A 170 -7.14 -13.88 -15.28
N ALA A 171 -6.41 -13.15 -14.46
CA ALA A 171 -6.98 -12.23 -13.47
C ALA A 171 -6.16 -10.92 -13.43
N PRO A 172 -6.36 -10.00 -14.38
CA PRO A 172 -5.63 -8.72 -14.41
C PRO A 172 -6.01 -7.80 -13.25
N THR A 173 -7.18 -7.97 -12.65
CA THR A 173 -7.63 -7.19 -11.50
C THR A 173 -8.04 -8.09 -10.32
N ILE A 174 -8.25 -7.48 -9.15
CA ILE A 174 -8.74 -8.22 -7.97
C ILE A 174 -10.10 -8.90 -8.20
N PHE A 175 -10.90 -8.41 -9.15
CA PHE A 175 -12.26 -8.92 -9.37
C PHE A 175 -12.25 -10.27 -10.09
N GLU A 176 -11.31 -10.51 -11.01
CA GLU A 176 -11.16 -11.79 -11.70
C GLU A 176 -10.50 -12.87 -10.82
N LEU A 177 -9.96 -12.50 -9.66
CA LEU A 177 -9.52 -13.49 -8.66
C LEU A 177 -10.70 -14.30 -8.11
N ALA A 178 -11.91 -13.74 -8.14
CA ALA A 178 -13.13 -14.47 -7.80
C ALA A 178 -13.43 -15.58 -8.84
N GLY A 179 -13.49 -16.83 -8.39
CA GLY A 179 -13.68 -18.00 -9.24
C GLY A 179 -12.41 -18.52 -9.93
N THR A 180 -11.26 -17.84 -9.79
CA THR A 180 -9.98 -18.27 -10.35
C THR A 180 -8.92 -18.54 -9.28
N TRP A 181 -8.72 -17.63 -8.35
CA TRP A 181 -7.92 -17.80 -7.14
C TRP A 181 -8.73 -18.51 -6.04
N ALA A 182 -9.88 -17.97 -5.73
CA ALA A 182 -10.78 -18.49 -4.71
C ALA A 182 -12.13 -18.86 -5.33
N ALA A 183 -12.75 -19.93 -4.85
CA ALA A 183 -14.10 -20.34 -5.26
C ALA A 183 -15.19 -19.33 -4.87
N ASP A 184 -14.90 -18.48 -3.90
CA ASP A 184 -15.79 -17.43 -3.42
C ASP A 184 -16.00 -16.34 -4.47
N LYS A 185 -17.24 -16.19 -4.94
CA LYS A 185 -17.62 -15.17 -5.95
C LYS A 185 -17.50 -13.74 -5.42
N GLU A 186 -17.51 -13.54 -4.11
CA GLU A 186 -17.38 -12.23 -3.47
C GLU A 186 -15.92 -11.87 -3.13
N TYR A 187 -14.97 -12.73 -3.51
CA TYR A 187 -13.56 -12.58 -3.17
C TYR A 187 -12.99 -11.21 -3.56
N GLY A 188 -13.19 -10.80 -4.82
CA GLY A 188 -12.74 -9.49 -5.31
C GLY A 188 -13.36 -8.33 -4.55
N LYS A 189 -14.65 -8.41 -4.19
CA LYS A 189 -15.32 -7.39 -3.37
C LYS A 189 -14.77 -7.33 -1.93
N LYS A 190 -14.35 -8.47 -1.38
CA LYS A 190 -13.69 -8.49 -0.06
C LYS A 190 -12.35 -7.79 -0.10
N LEU A 191 -11.56 -8.01 -1.15
CA LEU A 191 -10.31 -7.28 -1.38
C LEU A 191 -10.56 -5.78 -1.60
N ASP A 192 -11.52 -5.41 -2.43
CA ASP A 192 -11.88 -4.01 -2.67
C ASP A 192 -12.27 -3.28 -1.37
N LYS A 193 -13.03 -3.93 -0.51
CA LYS A 193 -13.38 -3.38 0.81
C LYS A 193 -12.15 -3.15 1.69
N ILE A 194 -11.14 -4.01 1.63
CA ILE A 194 -9.88 -3.85 2.36
C ILE A 194 -9.12 -2.64 1.80
N LEU A 195 -8.95 -2.57 0.48
CA LEU A 195 -8.25 -1.46 -0.18
C LEU A 195 -8.94 -0.12 0.07
N THR A 196 -10.27 -0.07 -0.02
CA THR A 196 -11.05 1.14 0.31
C THR A 196 -10.81 1.60 1.75
N LYS A 197 -10.76 0.69 2.72
CA LYS A 197 -10.43 1.04 4.10
C LYS A 197 -8.98 1.51 4.27
N MET A 198 -8.04 0.99 3.48
CA MET A 198 -6.66 1.48 3.45
C MET A 198 -6.60 2.93 2.91
N GLU A 199 -7.40 3.26 1.89
CA GLU A 199 -7.54 4.61 1.36
C GLU A 199 -8.12 5.59 2.39
N GLU A 200 -9.16 5.17 3.11
CA GLU A 200 -9.84 6.00 4.11
C GLU A 200 -8.98 6.29 5.35
N LEU A 201 -8.10 5.36 5.72
CA LEU A 201 -7.27 5.47 6.92
C LEU A 201 -6.01 6.33 6.70
N ASN A 202 -5.59 6.55 5.47
CA ASN A 202 -4.34 7.18 5.09
C ASN A 202 -4.52 8.46 4.29
#